data_5c99c0ac383b225cb6d20aab0aa6e552
#
_entry.id   5c99c0ac383b225cb6d20aab0aa6e552
#
_cell.length_a   1.000
_cell.length_b   1.000
_cell.length_c   1.000
_cell.angle_alpha   90.00
_cell.angle_beta   90.00
_cell.angle_gamma   90.00
#
_symmetry.space_group_name_H-M   'P 1'
#
loop_
_entity.id
_entity.type
_entity.pdbx_description
1 polymer ?
#
loop_
_entity_poly.entity_id
_entity_poly.type
_entity_poly.pdbx_seq_one_letter_code
_entity_poly.pdbx_strand_id
1 'polypeptide(L)'
;MIDNRQIGIVGLETAIEKAKTVCAKSSESEISSYLLGAVSDQNYIPSSAAAAYGKALLREYKIALNLPVDPETQNGLTILVLGMGCARCDQLQSDVRDVLSEMQIAADIRHVTDIREISHFGILGAPALVINNKVVAVGEIPPKSLIRRWITDACGIYF
;
A
#
# COMPACT_ATOMS: atom_id res chain seq x y z
N MET A 1 3.47 -3.49 -7.21
CA MET A 1 3.31 -4.70 -6.37
C MET A 1 2.01 -5.39 -6.72
N ILE A 2 1.99 -6.70 -6.80
CA ILE A 2 0.79 -7.49 -7.08
C ILE A 2 0.66 -8.49 -5.93
N ASP A 3 -0.52 -8.53 -5.27
CA ASP A 3 -0.78 -9.38 -4.11
C ASP A 3 0.31 -9.30 -3.01
N ASN A 4 0.75 -8.08 -2.71
CA ASN A 4 1.80 -7.78 -1.73
C ASN A 4 3.18 -8.38 -2.07
N ARG A 5 3.42 -8.76 -3.33
CA ARG A 5 4.71 -9.25 -3.83
C ARG A 5 5.30 -8.27 -4.83
N GLN A 6 6.58 -8.01 -4.71
CA GLN A 6 7.32 -7.26 -5.72
C GLN A 6 7.62 -8.19 -6.89
N ILE A 7 6.96 -7.98 -8.02
CA ILE A 7 7.11 -8.80 -9.23
C ILE A 7 7.79 -7.96 -10.29
N GLY A 8 8.92 -8.44 -10.81
CA GLY A 8 9.56 -7.87 -11.98
C GLY A 8 8.76 -8.23 -13.24
N ILE A 9 8.37 -7.24 -14.02
CA ILE A 9 7.68 -7.44 -15.30
C ILE A 9 8.62 -7.05 -16.43
N VAL A 10 8.95 -8.00 -17.30
CA VAL A 10 9.83 -7.77 -18.44
C VAL A 10 9.07 -6.94 -19.50
N GLY A 11 9.72 -5.90 -20.01
CA GLY A 11 9.14 -5.05 -21.07
C GLY A 11 8.14 -3.99 -20.60
N LEU A 12 8.00 -3.79 -19.28
CA LEU A 12 7.05 -2.81 -18.71
C LEU A 12 7.32 -1.39 -19.20
N GLU A 13 8.56 -0.92 -19.17
CA GLU A 13 8.94 0.42 -19.60
C GLU A 13 8.56 0.65 -21.08
N THR A 14 8.88 -0.33 -21.94
CA THR A 14 8.54 -0.27 -23.37
C THR A 14 7.04 -0.27 -23.60
N ALA A 15 6.29 -1.04 -22.83
CA ALA A 15 4.82 -1.09 -22.89
C ALA A 15 4.22 0.25 -22.48
N ILE A 16 4.73 0.88 -21.42
CA ILE A 16 4.30 2.20 -20.95
C ILE A 16 4.59 3.28 -22.01
N GLU A 17 5.78 3.31 -22.58
CA GLU A 17 6.14 4.29 -23.63
C GLU A 17 5.24 4.17 -24.87
N LYS A 18 4.95 2.95 -25.31
CA LYS A 18 4.01 2.72 -26.40
C LYS A 18 2.59 3.14 -26.04
N ALA A 19 2.15 2.83 -24.82
CA ALA A 19 0.82 3.20 -24.33
C ALA A 19 0.63 4.72 -24.26
N LYS A 20 1.65 5.51 -23.92
CA LYS A 20 1.61 6.98 -23.96
C LYS A 20 1.22 7.53 -25.32
N THR A 21 1.67 6.88 -26.38
CA THR A 21 1.40 7.31 -27.76
C THR A 21 0.07 6.77 -28.28
N VAL A 22 -0.23 5.50 -28.00
CA VAL A 22 -1.41 4.79 -28.56
C VAL A 22 -2.67 5.09 -27.75
N CYS A 23 -2.55 5.17 -26.42
CA CYS A 23 -3.68 5.25 -25.51
C CYS A 23 -3.89 6.65 -24.91
N ALA A 24 -3.35 7.70 -25.52
CA ALA A 24 -3.41 9.08 -24.98
C ALA A 24 -4.83 9.62 -24.72
N LYS A 25 -5.86 9.03 -25.32
CA LYS A 25 -7.28 9.39 -25.17
C LYS A 25 -8.17 8.20 -24.78
N SER A 26 -7.57 7.09 -24.40
CA SER A 26 -8.30 5.86 -24.06
C SER A 26 -8.75 5.85 -22.60
N SER A 27 -9.81 5.09 -22.33
CA SER A 27 -10.27 4.86 -20.94
C SER A 27 -9.26 4.05 -20.14
N GLU A 28 -9.33 4.13 -18.81
CA GLU A 28 -8.44 3.36 -17.92
C GLU A 28 -8.53 1.84 -18.17
N SER A 29 -9.72 1.35 -18.52
CA SER A 29 -9.95 -0.05 -18.85
C SER A 29 -9.22 -0.48 -20.13
N GLU A 30 -9.23 0.38 -21.15
CA GLU A 30 -8.53 0.15 -22.41
C GLU A 30 -7.02 0.19 -22.23
N ILE A 31 -6.51 1.16 -21.46
CA ILE A 31 -5.08 1.27 -21.11
C ILE A 31 -4.62 0.02 -20.36
N SER A 32 -5.39 -0.41 -19.36
CA SER A 32 -5.10 -1.62 -18.59
C SER A 32 -5.03 -2.86 -19.46
N SER A 33 -6.01 -3.04 -20.37
CA SER A 33 -6.07 -4.17 -21.31
C SER A 33 -4.90 -4.14 -22.30
N TYR A 34 -4.57 -2.97 -22.83
CA TYR A 34 -3.44 -2.80 -23.73
C TYR A 34 -2.10 -3.16 -23.06
N LEU A 35 -1.86 -2.63 -21.87
CA LEU A 35 -0.64 -2.91 -21.10
C LEU A 35 -0.54 -4.40 -20.75
N LEU A 36 -1.64 -5.01 -20.34
CA LEU A 36 -1.69 -6.45 -20.04
C LEU A 36 -1.32 -7.29 -21.27
N GLY A 37 -1.89 -6.97 -22.42
CA GLY A 37 -1.55 -7.62 -23.69
C GLY A 37 -0.09 -7.44 -24.07
N ALA A 38 0.42 -6.21 -23.97
CA ALA A 38 1.80 -5.89 -24.35
C ALA A 38 2.87 -6.60 -23.50
N VAL A 39 2.60 -6.86 -22.21
CA VAL A 39 3.55 -7.58 -21.35
C VAL A 39 3.33 -9.09 -21.33
N SER A 40 2.17 -9.58 -21.73
CA SER A 40 1.83 -11.02 -21.73
C SER A 40 2.71 -11.84 -22.68
N ASP A 41 3.22 -11.23 -23.73
CA ASP A 41 4.11 -11.91 -24.68
C ASP A 41 5.45 -12.33 -24.07
N GLN A 42 5.91 -11.63 -23.04
CA GLN A 42 7.19 -11.85 -22.39
C GLN A 42 7.07 -12.32 -20.93
N ASN A 43 5.86 -12.41 -20.41
CA ASN A 43 5.60 -12.77 -19.03
C ASN A 43 4.42 -13.75 -18.93
N TYR A 44 4.58 -14.77 -18.10
CA TYR A 44 3.46 -15.65 -17.81
C TYR A 44 2.51 -14.98 -16.80
N ILE A 45 1.32 -14.62 -17.25
CA ILE A 45 0.27 -14.04 -16.41
C ILE A 45 -0.91 -15.01 -16.34
N PRO A 46 -1.16 -15.64 -15.18
CA PRO A 46 -2.32 -16.51 -15.01
C PRO A 46 -3.62 -15.73 -15.22
N SER A 47 -4.61 -16.34 -15.87
CA SER A 47 -5.93 -15.71 -16.10
C SER A 47 -6.63 -15.30 -14.80
N SER A 48 -6.41 -16.05 -13.71
CA SER A 48 -6.92 -15.72 -12.37
C SER A 48 -6.32 -14.45 -11.76
N ALA A 49 -5.11 -14.08 -12.18
CA ALA A 49 -4.39 -12.89 -11.70
C ALA A 49 -4.45 -11.72 -12.70
N ALA A 50 -5.01 -11.89 -13.89
CA ALA A 50 -5.02 -10.88 -14.95
C ALA A 50 -5.61 -9.53 -14.50
N ALA A 51 -6.68 -9.56 -13.71
CA ALA A 51 -7.29 -8.33 -13.17
C ALA A 51 -6.37 -7.57 -12.21
N ALA A 52 -5.64 -8.28 -11.34
CA ALA A 52 -4.68 -7.69 -10.41
C ALA A 52 -3.47 -7.10 -11.16
N TYR A 53 -2.97 -7.81 -12.16
CA TYR A 53 -1.91 -7.33 -13.05
C TYR A 53 -2.34 -6.09 -13.83
N GLY A 54 -3.55 -6.08 -14.39
CA GLY A 54 -4.11 -4.95 -15.12
C GLY A 54 -4.16 -3.67 -14.27
N LYS A 55 -4.62 -3.77 -13.04
CA LYS A 55 -4.64 -2.64 -12.07
C LYS A 55 -3.23 -2.15 -11.73
N ALA A 56 -2.29 -3.06 -11.47
CA ALA A 56 -0.92 -2.72 -11.16
C ALA A 56 -0.22 -2.03 -12.36
N LEU A 57 -0.41 -2.53 -13.58
CA LEU A 57 0.13 -1.94 -14.80
C LEU A 57 -0.44 -0.54 -15.08
N LEU A 58 -1.74 -0.36 -14.89
CA LEU A 58 -2.39 0.95 -15.02
C LEU A 58 -1.82 1.95 -13.99
N ARG A 59 -1.55 1.50 -12.78
CA ARG A 59 -0.93 2.33 -11.74
C ARG A 59 0.47 2.79 -12.14
N GLU A 60 1.32 1.88 -12.61
CA GLU A 60 2.66 2.23 -13.09
C GLU A 60 2.61 3.20 -14.28
N TYR A 61 1.65 3.02 -15.18
CA TYR A 61 1.39 3.96 -16.27
C TYR A 61 1.02 5.37 -15.76
N LYS A 62 0.12 5.46 -14.79
CA LYS A 62 -0.26 6.74 -14.17
C LYS A 62 0.94 7.41 -13.47
N ILE A 63 1.75 6.64 -12.75
CA ILE A 63 2.99 7.14 -12.10
C ILE A 63 3.94 7.71 -13.16
N ALA A 64 4.16 6.99 -14.25
CA ALA A 64 5.06 7.42 -15.34
C ALA A 64 4.59 8.69 -16.05
N LEU A 65 3.30 9.03 -15.95
CA LEU A 65 2.70 10.25 -16.52
C LEU A 65 2.47 11.34 -15.47
N ASN A 66 2.91 11.16 -14.22
CA ASN A 66 2.60 12.05 -13.09
C ASN A 66 1.09 12.30 -12.90
N LEU A 67 0.25 11.34 -13.27
CA LEU A 67 -1.19 11.40 -13.05
C LEU A 67 -1.54 11.02 -11.63
N PRO A 68 -2.69 11.50 -11.09
CA PRO A 68 -3.18 11.06 -9.79
C PRO A 68 -3.34 9.54 -9.79
N VAL A 69 -2.70 8.88 -8.84
CA VAL A 69 -2.85 7.45 -8.61
C VAL A 69 -3.76 7.29 -7.42
N ASP A 70 -4.80 6.49 -7.56
CA ASP A 70 -5.56 6.08 -6.39
C ASP A 70 -4.59 5.44 -5.38
N PRO A 71 -4.63 5.84 -4.11
CA PRO A 71 -3.86 5.13 -3.10
C PRO A 71 -4.18 3.65 -3.26
N GLU A 72 -3.14 2.81 -3.29
CA GLU A 72 -3.36 1.36 -3.35
C GLU A 72 -4.47 1.01 -2.39
N THR A 73 -5.60 0.56 -2.91
CA THR A 73 -6.52 -0.24 -2.14
C THR A 73 -5.75 -1.53 -1.89
N GLN A 74 -4.84 -1.48 -0.92
CA GLN A 74 -4.28 -2.68 -0.36
C GLN A 74 -5.51 -3.46 0.09
N ASN A 75 -5.69 -4.67 -0.46
CA ASN A 75 -6.70 -5.61 0.01
C ASN A 75 -6.29 -6.05 1.44
N GLY A 76 -6.30 -5.12 2.39
CA GLY A 76 -5.88 -5.31 3.75
C GLY A 76 -5.41 -4.01 4.40
N LEU A 77 -5.73 -3.86 5.67
CA LEU A 77 -5.22 -2.81 6.52
C LEU A 77 -3.74 -3.07 6.81
N THR A 78 -2.87 -2.11 6.50
CA THR A 78 -1.45 -2.18 6.85
C THR A 78 -1.15 -1.21 7.99
N ILE A 79 -0.54 -1.72 9.04
CA ILE A 79 -0.16 -0.95 10.22
C ILE A 79 1.34 -1.12 10.47
N LEU A 80 2.07 -0.02 10.55
CA LEU A 80 3.48 -0.02 10.89
C LEU A 80 3.67 0.65 12.25
N VAL A 81 4.40 -0.01 13.13
CA VAL A 81 4.92 0.57 14.37
C VAL A 81 6.39 0.89 14.11
N LEU A 82 6.73 2.18 14.12
CA LEU A 82 8.08 2.65 13.83
C LEU A 82 8.81 2.94 15.13
N GLY A 83 9.99 2.36 15.32
CA GLY A 83 10.83 2.61 16.47
C GLY A 83 11.92 1.56 16.68
N MET A 84 12.93 1.91 17.44
CA MET A 84 14.15 1.12 17.65
C MET A 84 13.98 -0.12 18.57
N GLY A 85 12.74 -0.57 18.84
CA GLY A 85 12.50 -1.75 19.68
C GLY A 85 12.56 -1.49 21.17
N CYS A 86 11.93 -0.42 21.64
CA CYS A 86 11.79 -0.13 23.06
C CYS A 86 10.46 -0.64 23.63
N ALA A 87 10.36 -0.75 24.94
CA ALA A 87 9.14 -1.19 25.64
C ALA A 87 7.87 -0.39 25.22
N ARG A 88 8.02 0.86 24.87
CA ARG A 88 6.91 1.70 24.37
C ARG A 88 6.44 1.28 22.97
N CYS A 89 7.36 0.81 22.11
CA CYS A 89 7.02 0.27 20.80
C CYS A 89 6.26 -1.05 20.94
N ASP A 90 6.70 -1.90 21.86
CA ASP A 90 6.02 -3.18 22.15
C ASP A 90 4.64 -2.94 22.72
N GLN A 91 4.48 -1.96 23.61
CA GLN A 91 3.19 -1.57 24.16
C GLN A 91 2.23 -1.08 23.08
N LEU A 92 2.70 -0.17 22.21
CA LEU A 92 1.90 0.32 21.09
C LEU A 92 1.47 -0.81 20.15
N GLN A 93 2.37 -1.74 19.84
CA GLN A 93 2.08 -2.89 19.00
C GLN A 93 1.04 -3.81 19.64
N SER A 94 1.13 -4.02 20.97
CA SER A 94 0.15 -4.81 21.71
C SER A 94 -1.23 -4.14 21.70
N ASP A 95 -1.28 -2.83 21.97
CA ASP A 95 -2.54 -2.07 21.97
C ASP A 95 -3.23 -2.09 20.59
N VAL A 96 -2.46 -2.01 19.52
CA VAL A 96 -2.97 -2.13 18.13
C VAL A 96 -3.55 -3.53 17.89
N ARG A 97 -2.85 -4.58 18.32
CA ARG A 97 -3.34 -5.97 18.17
C ARG A 97 -4.63 -6.21 18.96
N ASP A 98 -4.71 -5.70 20.18
CA ASP A 98 -5.90 -5.79 21.00
C ASP A 98 -7.10 -5.14 20.32
N VAL A 99 -6.93 -3.91 19.81
CA VAL A 99 -7.98 -3.18 19.10
C VAL A 99 -8.44 -3.93 17.84
N LEU A 100 -7.50 -4.45 17.05
CA LEU A 100 -7.83 -5.23 15.85
C LEU A 100 -8.59 -6.51 16.19
N SER A 101 -8.19 -7.19 17.27
CA SER A 101 -8.87 -8.39 17.77
C SER A 101 -10.29 -8.08 18.24
N GLU A 102 -10.49 -6.98 18.98
CA GLU A 102 -11.81 -6.53 19.43
C GLU A 102 -12.72 -6.14 18.25
N MET A 103 -12.16 -5.52 17.21
CA MET A 103 -12.87 -5.13 16.00
C MET A 103 -13.05 -6.27 14.99
N GLN A 104 -12.40 -7.42 15.21
CA GLN A 104 -12.34 -8.56 14.29
C GLN A 104 -11.88 -8.18 12.87
N ILE A 105 -10.92 -7.25 12.79
CA ILE A 105 -10.34 -6.77 11.54
C ILE A 105 -8.97 -7.43 11.34
N ALA A 106 -8.77 -8.02 10.17
CA ALA A 106 -7.46 -8.52 9.76
C ALA A 106 -6.58 -7.37 9.26
N ALA A 107 -5.35 -7.30 9.75
CA ALA A 107 -4.36 -6.31 9.33
C ALA A 107 -2.96 -6.91 9.28
N ASP A 108 -2.13 -6.39 8.38
CA ASP A 108 -0.70 -6.66 8.38
C ASP A 108 -0.01 -5.68 9.34
N ILE A 109 0.47 -6.19 10.46
CA ILE A 109 1.18 -5.39 11.46
C ILE A 109 2.67 -5.67 11.36
N ARG A 110 3.47 -4.64 11.11
CA ARG A 110 4.93 -4.74 11.10
C ARG A 110 5.57 -3.76 12.07
N HIS A 111 6.61 -4.21 12.74
CA HIS A 111 7.48 -3.36 13.53
C HIS A 111 8.71 -3.01 12.68
N VAL A 112 8.86 -1.74 12.38
CA VAL A 112 9.98 -1.20 11.57
C VAL A 112 11.02 -0.62 12.51
N THR A 113 12.19 -1.23 12.55
CA THR A 113 13.31 -0.82 13.41
C THR A 113 14.46 -0.17 12.61
N ASP A 114 14.45 -0.33 11.27
CA ASP A 114 15.46 0.26 10.41
C ASP A 114 15.27 1.78 10.33
N ILE A 115 16.29 2.51 10.76
CA ILE A 115 16.29 3.97 10.80
C ILE A 115 16.12 4.61 9.41
N ARG A 116 16.55 3.93 8.35
CA ARG A 116 16.41 4.40 6.97
C ARG A 116 14.95 4.34 6.54
N GLU A 117 14.26 3.25 6.83
CA GLU A 117 12.81 3.12 6.57
C GLU A 117 12.02 4.12 7.40
N ILE A 118 12.36 4.28 8.69
CA ILE A 118 11.73 5.25 9.59
C ILE A 118 11.89 6.67 9.05
N SER A 119 13.07 7.03 8.54
CA SER A 119 13.34 8.37 8.00
C SER A 119 12.50 8.73 6.77
N HIS A 120 12.07 7.75 5.98
CA HIS A 120 11.18 7.98 4.84
C HIS A 120 9.81 8.53 5.24
N PHE A 121 9.38 8.31 6.48
CA PHE A 121 8.13 8.86 7.01
C PHE A 121 8.27 10.28 7.56
N GLY A 122 9.49 10.85 7.57
CA GLY A 122 9.75 12.21 8.04
C GLY A 122 9.46 12.43 9.53
N ILE A 123 9.48 11.37 10.35
CA ILE A 123 9.21 11.45 11.78
C ILE A 123 10.49 11.72 12.58
N LEU A 124 10.36 12.50 13.64
CA LEU A 124 11.47 12.86 14.55
C LEU A 124 11.33 12.21 15.94
N GLY A 125 10.38 11.31 16.14
CA GLY A 125 10.11 10.69 17.44
C GLY A 125 9.66 9.23 17.32
N ALA A 126 9.94 8.45 18.36
CA ALA A 126 9.51 7.08 18.50
C ALA A 126 8.82 6.87 19.87
N PRO A 127 7.82 5.96 19.94
CA PRO A 127 7.24 5.18 18.86
C PRO A 127 6.37 6.02 17.93
N ALA A 128 6.21 5.60 16.69
CA ALA A 128 5.25 6.20 15.78
C ALA A 128 4.33 5.13 15.18
N LEU A 129 3.10 5.51 14.89
CA LEU A 129 2.09 4.65 14.29
C LEU A 129 1.75 5.13 12.89
N VAL A 130 1.80 4.22 11.94
CA VAL A 130 1.43 4.46 10.53
C VAL A 130 0.32 3.50 10.14
N ILE A 131 -0.75 4.02 9.58
CA ILE A 131 -1.88 3.24 9.08
C ILE A 131 -2.07 3.56 7.60
N ASN A 132 -2.04 2.54 6.74
CA ASN A 132 -2.15 2.69 5.29
C ASN A 132 -1.24 3.81 4.75
N ASN A 133 0.04 3.75 5.12
CA ASN A 133 1.07 4.72 4.72
C ASN A 133 0.89 6.16 5.26
N LYS A 134 -0.07 6.39 6.14
CA LYS A 134 -0.32 7.68 6.79
C LYS A 134 0.15 7.65 8.25
N VAL A 135 1.03 8.56 8.62
CA VAL A 135 1.47 8.73 10.01
C VAL A 135 0.33 9.31 10.83
N VAL A 136 -0.11 8.60 11.88
CA VAL A 136 -1.24 9.00 12.74
C VAL A 136 -0.82 9.37 14.15
N ALA A 137 0.33 8.87 14.63
CA ALA A 137 0.90 9.24 15.93
C ALA A 137 2.42 9.23 15.89
N VAL A 138 3.06 10.13 16.63
CA VAL A 138 4.53 10.25 16.75
C VAL A 138 4.92 10.58 18.18
N GLY A 139 5.85 9.82 18.75
CA GLY A 139 6.45 10.07 20.05
C GLY A 139 5.58 9.72 21.26
N GLU A 140 4.36 9.26 21.05
CA GLU A 140 3.42 8.90 22.11
C GLU A 140 2.69 7.60 21.84
N ILE A 141 2.12 7.02 22.89
CA ILE A 141 1.21 5.86 22.78
C ILE A 141 -0.22 6.42 22.84
N PRO A 142 -0.97 6.43 21.72
CA PRO A 142 -2.34 6.90 21.72
C PRO A 142 -3.25 5.94 22.49
N PRO A 143 -4.34 6.41 23.09
CA PRO A 143 -5.31 5.55 23.75
C PRO A 143 -5.99 4.62 22.71
N LYS A 144 -6.38 3.43 23.13
CA LYS A 144 -7.02 2.41 22.25
C LYS A 144 -8.28 2.94 21.53
N SER A 145 -9.02 3.86 22.14
CA SER A 145 -10.18 4.52 21.51
C SER A 145 -9.80 5.32 20.26
N LEU A 146 -8.64 5.98 20.30
CA LEU A 146 -8.13 6.78 19.17
C LEU A 146 -7.58 5.86 18.07
N ILE A 147 -6.87 4.80 18.45
CA ILE A 147 -6.41 3.76 17.51
C ILE A 147 -7.61 3.13 16.80
N ARG A 148 -8.66 2.80 17.52
CA ARG A 148 -9.91 2.26 16.97
C ARG A 148 -10.52 3.20 15.92
N ARG A 149 -10.61 4.49 16.24
CA ARG A 149 -11.12 5.51 15.32
C ARG A 149 -10.31 5.57 14.03
N TRP A 150 -8.99 5.63 14.12
CA TRP A 150 -8.11 5.69 12.94
C TRP A 150 -8.22 4.43 12.07
N ILE A 151 -8.37 3.25 12.69
CA ILE A 151 -8.58 1.99 11.98
C ILE A 151 -9.95 2.01 11.27
N THR A 152 -10.99 2.48 11.94
CA THR A 152 -12.33 2.63 11.35
C THR A 152 -12.30 3.55 10.13
N ASP A 153 -11.66 4.71 10.26
CA ASP A 153 -11.50 5.68 9.19
C ASP A 153 -10.70 5.09 8.00
N ALA A 154 -9.64 4.31 8.30
CA ALA A 154 -8.80 3.69 7.29
C ALA A 154 -9.49 2.55 6.53
N CYS A 155 -10.40 1.84 7.19
CA CYS A 155 -11.20 0.76 6.58
C CYS A 155 -12.44 1.27 5.84
N GLY A 156 -12.79 2.57 5.98
CA GLY A 156 -14.04 3.12 5.42
C GLY A 156 -15.30 2.53 6.05
N ILE A 157 -15.19 1.97 7.25
CA ILE A 157 -16.32 1.40 7.98
C ILE A 157 -16.93 2.53 8.82
N TYR A 158 -18.03 3.08 8.34
CA TYR A 158 -18.86 4.01 9.11
C TYR A 158 -19.97 3.22 9.79
N PHE A 159 -19.98 3.24 11.08
CA PHE A 159 -21.08 2.71 11.90
C PHE A 159 -22.14 3.79 12.13
#